data_a9e8578e79e2e10320903b1cc0e85cd9
#
_entry.id   a9e8578e79e2e10320903b1cc0e85cd9
#
_cell.length_a   1.000
_cell.length_b   1.000
_cell.length_c   1.000
_cell.angle_alpha   90.00
_cell.angle_beta   90.00
_cell.angle_gamma   90.00
#
_symmetry.space_group_name_H-M   'P 1'
#
loop_
_entity.id
_entity.type
_entity.pdbx_description
1 polymer ?
#
loop_
_entity_poly.entity_id
_entity_poly.type
_entity_poly.pdbx_seq_one_letter_code
_entity_poly.pdbx_strand_id
1 'polypeptide(L)'
;MKMVRAIIRPEKTKDVLAALENEGFVSVTEMDVYGRGKQKGITIGSVKYDELPKTMLFMIIEDEDEQQVCDIVINAARTGGGTIGDGRIFVLPVEKAYTISSAKPGL
;
A
#
# COMPACT_ATOMS: atom_id res chain seq x y z
N MET A 1 -17.21 -4.95 1.94
CA MET A 1 -16.04 -4.54 1.15
C MET A 1 -15.21 -3.50 1.89
N LYS A 2 -13.92 -3.61 1.76
CA LYS A 2 -12.96 -2.65 2.33
C LYS A 2 -11.98 -2.19 1.27
N MET A 3 -11.57 -0.93 1.38
CA MET A 3 -10.44 -0.41 0.63
C MET A 3 -9.21 -0.42 1.52
N VAL A 4 -8.16 -1.08 1.07
CA VAL A 4 -6.87 -1.06 1.75
C VAL A 4 -5.96 -0.13 0.96
N ARG A 5 -5.47 0.92 1.63
CA ARG A 5 -4.46 1.83 1.09
C ARG A 5 -3.18 1.64 1.88
N ALA A 6 -2.11 1.35 1.19
CA ALA A 6 -0.81 1.18 1.80
C ALA A 6 0.18 2.16 1.18
N ILE A 7 0.81 2.97 2.02
CA ILE A 7 1.89 3.86 1.58
C ILE A 7 3.18 3.23 2.07
N ILE A 8 4.03 2.84 1.13
CA ILE A 8 5.22 2.03 1.41
C ILE A 8 6.46 2.64 0.75
N ARG A 9 7.63 2.13 1.14
CA ARG A 9 8.88 2.47 0.46
C ARG A 9 8.84 1.99 -0.98
N PRO A 10 9.28 2.79 -1.96
CA PRO A 10 9.26 2.37 -3.38
C PRO A 10 10.03 1.09 -3.63
N GLU A 11 11.15 0.88 -2.94
CA GLU A 11 11.98 -0.32 -3.10
C GLU A 11 11.32 -1.61 -2.61
N LYS A 12 10.22 -1.49 -1.86
CA LYS A 12 9.44 -2.64 -1.37
C LYS A 12 8.24 -2.98 -2.25
N THR A 13 7.94 -2.15 -3.25
CA THR A 13 6.73 -2.32 -4.08
C THR A 13 6.66 -3.70 -4.73
N LYS A 14 7.73 -4.15 -5.37
CA LYS A 14 7.74 -5.45 -6.04
C LYS A 14 7.55 -6.61 -5.07
N ASP A 15 8.17 -6.54 -3.89
CA ASP A 15 8.05 -7.58 -2.87
C ASP A 15 6.62 -7.67 -2.36
N VAL A 16 5.98 -6.52 -2.11
CA VAL A 16 4.60 -6.48 -1.63
C VAL A 16 3.64 -7.02 -2.68
N LEU A 17 3.79 -6.58 -3.94
CA LEU A 17 2.94 -7.06 -5.04
C LEU A 17 3.08 -8.56 -5.23
N ALA A 18 4.31 -9.09 -5.20
CA ALA A 18 4.56 -10.53 -5.34
C ALA A 18 3.94 -11.33 -4.18
N ALA A 19 4.06 -10.83 -2.96
CA ALA A 19 3.50 -11.50 -1.78
C ALA A 19 1.97 -11.54 -1.84
N LEU A 20 1.33 -10.46 -2.29
CA LEU A 20 -0.11 -10.41 -2.47
C LEU A 20 -0.56 -11.38 -3.58
N GLU A 21 0.13 -11.38 -4.71
CA GLU A 21 -0.20 -12.26 -5.83
C GLU A 21 -0.10 -13.74 -5.46
N ASN A 22 0.91 -14.12 -4.67
CA ASN A 22 1.10 -15.50 -4.22
C ASN A 22 -0.09 -16.01 -3.40
N GLU A 23 -0.80 -15.12 -2.74
CA GLU A 23 -1.97 -15.46 -1.93
C GLU A 23 -3.30 -15.21 -2.67
N GLY A 24 -3.23 -14.92 -3.98
CA GLY A 24 -4.40 -14.74 -4.82
C GLY A 24 -4.95 -13.33 -4.90
N PHE A 25 -4.28 -12.35 -4.30
CA PHE A 25 -4.69 -10.95 -4.35
C PHE A 25 -3.94 -10.24 -5.48
N VAL A 26 -4.49 -10.32 -6.69
CA VAL A 26 -3.81 -9.83 -7.90
C VAL A 26 -4.26 -8.43 -8.34
N SER A 27 -5.48 -8.00 -7.96
CA SER A 27 -6.04 -6.72 -8.39
C SER A 27 -5.59 -5.61 -7.46
N VAL A 28 -4.52 -4.94 -7.81
CA VAL A 28 -3.92 -3.86 -7.02
C VAL A 28 -3.59 -2.70 -7.95
N THR A 29 -3.90 -1.49 -7.52
CA THR A 29 -3.52 -0.27 -8.24
C THR A 29 -2.38 0.40 -7.50
N GLU A 30 -1.37 0.87 -8.23
CA GLU A 30 -0.26 1.58 -7.64
C GLU A 30 -0.12 2.98 -8.22
N MET A 31 0.35 3.90 -7.40
CA MET A 31 0.71 5.25 -7.81
C MET A 31 1.93 5.74 -7.06
N ASP A 32 2.73 6.55 -7.73
CA ASP A 32 3.83 7.26 -7.11
C ASP A 32 3.31 8.47 -6.37
N VAL A 33 3.72 8.62 -5.12
CA VAL A 33 3.33 9.75 -4.27
C VAL A 33 4.55 10.30 -3.56
N TYR A 34 4.42 11.50 -3.04
CA TYR A 34 5.45 12.10 -2.21
C TYR A 34 4.86 12.34 -0.82
N GLY A 35 5.61 11.96 0.19
CA GLY A 35 5.15 12.08 1.55
C GLY A 35 6.20 12.63 2.48
N ARG A 36 5.72 13.21 3.57
CA ARG A 36 6.53 13.70 4.67
C ARG A 36 5.89 13.20 5.96
N GLY A 37 6.66 12.51 6.77
CA GLY A 37 6.17 11.95 8.01
C GLY A 37 7.21 12.02 9.11
N LYS A 38 7.25 10.97 9.94
CA LYS A 38 8.23 10.88 11.02
C LYS A 38 9.65 10.61 10.52
N GLN A 39 9.79 10.06 9.31
CA GLN A 39 11.08 9.88 8.67
C GLN A 39 11.60 11.27 8.27
N LYS A 40 12.80 11.61 8.73
CA LYS A 40 13.42 12.89 8.39
C LYS A 40 13.84 12.89 6.92
N GLY A 41 13.86 14.07 6.31
CA GLY A 41 14.30 14.25 4.94
C GLY A 41 15.74 13.81 4.73
N ILE A 42 16.07 13.53 3.47
CA ILE A 42 17.40 13.13 3.05
C ILE A 42 18.21 14.38 2.73
N THR A 43 19.46 14.42 3.21
CA THR A 43 20.40 15.49 2.85
C THR A 43 21.41 14.93 1.86
N ILE A 44 21.51 15.58 0.70
CA ILE A 44 22.52 15.28 -0.32
C ILE A 44 23.34 16.53 -0.52
N GLY A 45 24.61 16.51 -0.11
CA GLY A 45 25.44 17.69 -0.08
C GLY A 45 24.88 18.74 0.85
N SER A 46 24.55 19.93 0.33
CA SER A 46 23.92 21.02 1.09
C SER A 46 22.40 21.08 0.92
N VAL A 47 21.81 20.16 0.14
CA VAL A 47 20.37 20.15 -0.15
C VAL A 47 19.65 19.16 0.74
N LYS A 48 18.62 19.63 1.44
CA LYS A 48 17.76 18.81 2.28
C LYS A 48 16.43 18.59 1.56
N TYR A 49 16.04 17.32 1.46
CA TYR A 49 14.77 16.93 0.87
C TYR A 49 13.78 16.58 1.99
N ASP A 50 12.77 17.44 2.19
CA ASP A 50 11.75 17.24 3.22
C ASP A 50 10.70 16.21 2.81
N GLU A 51 10.45 16.06 1.51
CA GLU A 51 9.50 15.10 0.96
C GLU A 51 10.25 13.95 0.32
N LEU A 52 9.76 12.74 0.57
CA LEU A 52 10.34 11.51 0.05
C LEU A 52 9.38 10.83 -0.92
N PRO A 53 9.90 10.21 -1.99
CA PRO A 53 9.07 9.38 -2.85
C PRO A 53 8.57 8.16 -2.08
N LYS A 54 7.30 7.84 -2.28
CA LYS A 54 6.64 6.67 -1.73
C LYS A 54 5.79 6.04 -2.82
N THR A 55 5.40 4.79 -2.63
CA THR A 55 4.41 4.15 -3.47
C THR A 55 3.13 3.97 -2.67
N MET A 56 2.01 4.37 -3.26
CA MET A 56 0.70 4.06 -2.70
C MET A 56 0.09 2.90 -3.47
N LEU A 57 -0.24 1.84 -2.75
CA LEU A 57 -1.01 0.71 -3.28
C LEU A 57 -2.42 0.82 -2.76
N PHE A 58 -3.42 0.56 -3.60
CA PHE A 58 -4.76 0.38 -3.09
C PHE A 58 -5.47 -0.77 -3.78
N MET A 59 -6.36 -1.39 -3.03
CA MET A 59 -7.12 -2.54 -3.48
C MET A 59 -8.43 -2.62 -2.73
N ILE A 60 -9.42 -3.18 -3.36
CA ILE A 60 -10.72 -3.44 -2.74
C ILE A 60 -10.81 -4.92 -2.47
N ILE A 61 -11.17 -5.27 -1.24
CA ILE A 61 -11.23 -6.66 -0.78
C ILE A 61 -12.55 -6.93 -0.07
N GLU A 62 -12.85 -8.21 0.11
CA GLU A 62 -13.96 -8.63 0.96
C GLU A 62 -13.58 -8.43 2.44
N ASP A 63 -14.57 -8.24 3.30
CA ASP A 63 -14.32 -7.98 4.72
C ASP A 63 -13.49 -9.07 5.38
N GLU A 64 -13.73 -10.32 5.05
CA GLU A 64 -13.03 -11.47 5.63
C GLU A 64 -11.56 -11.54 5.23
N ASP A 65 -11.13 -10.83 4.21
CA ASP A 65 -9.74 -10.86 3.73
C ASP A 65 -8.88 -9.74 4.37
N GLU A 66 -9.48 -8.86 5.14
CA GLU A 66 -8.79 -7.68 5.68
C GLU A 66 -7.53 -8.04 6.46
N GLN A 67 -7.63 -8.94 7.42
CA GLN A 67 -6.50 -9.28 8.28
C GLN A 67 -5.37 -9.92 7.48
N GLN A 68 -5.70 -10.84 6.60
CA GLN A 68 -4.71 -11.51 5.76
C GLN A 68 -3.96 -10.52 4.87
N VAL A 69 -4.68 -9.64 4.19
CA VAL A 69 -4.08 -8.63 3.31
C VAL A 69 -3.17 -7.69 4.10
N CYS A 70 -3.63 -7.19 5.23
CA CYS A 70 -2.82 -6.30 6.07
C CYS A 70 -1.54 -7.00 6.55
N ASP A 71 -1.64 -8.25 6.98
CA ASP A 71 -0.47 -9.01 7.44
C ASP A 71 0.53 -9.25 6.31
N ILE A 72 0.07 -9.56 5.11
CA ILE A 72 0.92 -9.74 3.93
C ILE A 72 1.70 -8.45 3.66
N VAL A 73 1.00 -7.32 3.61
CA VAL A 73 1.63 -6.02 3.33
C VAL A 73 2.64 -5.65 4.41
N ILE A 74 2.28 -5.80 5.67
CA ILE A 74 3.17 -5.49 6.79
C ILE A 74 4.45 -6.32 6.69
N ASN A 75 4.33 -7.64 6.52
CA ASN A 75 5.48 -8.52 6.48
C ASN A 75 6.40 -8.23 5.30
N ALA A 76 5.84 -7.91 4.14
CA ALA A 76 6.64 -7.65 2.93
C ALA A 76 7.23 -6.24 2.91
N ALA A 77 6.57 -5.26 3.53
CA ALA A 77 7.01 -3.85 3.48
C ALA A 77 7.93 -3.46 4.63
N ARG A 78 7.94 -4.21 5.73
CA ARG A 78 8.79 -3.87 6.89
C ARG A 78 10.26 -3.99 6.56
N THR A 79 11.05 -3.07 7.09
CA THR A 79 12.51 -3.13 7.04
C THR A 79 13.02 -3.64 8.39
N GLY A 80 13.60 -4.83 8.40
CA GLY A 80 14.05 -5.48 9.63
C GLY A 80 12.87 -5.71 10.59
N GLY A 81 13.02 -5.35 11.85
CA GLY A 81 11.98 -5.44 12.87
C GLY A 81 11.03 -4.25 12.90
N GLY A 82 11.07 -3.42 11.88
CA GLY A 82 10.28 -2.20 11.77
C GLY A 82 11.14 -0.96 11.92
N THR A 83 11.05 -0.07 10.94
CA THR A 83 11.84 1.17 10.88
C THR A 83 10.93 2.33 10.55
N ILE A 84 11.17 3.50 11.17
CA ILE A 84 10.44 4.72 10.82
C ILE A 84 10.61 4.98 9.32
N GLY A 85 9.50 5.21 8.63
CA GLY A 85 9.49 5.38 7.17
C GLY A 85 9.04 4.15 6.39
N ASP A 86 8.78 3.01 7.06
CA ASP A 86 8.26 1.81 6.40
C ASP A 86 6.87 2.03 5.81
N GLY A 87 6.12 2.97 6.35
CA GLY A 87 4.83 3.34 5.80
C GLY A 87 3.67 3.05 6.72
N ARG A 88 2.48 3.08 6.13
CA ARG A 88 1.23 2.94 6.90
C ARG A 88 0.14 2.33 6.03
N ILE A 89 -0.74 1.58 6.66
CA ILE A 89 -1.91 1.02 6.01
C ILE A 89 -3.15 1.69 6.57
N PHE A 90 -4.06 2.08 5.67
CA PHE A 90 -5.38 2.59 6.02
C PHE A 90 -6.43 1.64 5.47
N VAL A 91 -7.43 1.35 6.28
CA VAL A 91 -8.55 0.51 5.87
C VAL A 91 -9.82 1.35 5.98
N LEU A 92 -10.56 1.43 4.87
CA LEU A 92 -11.77 2.24 4.77
C LEU A 92 -12.95 1.36 4.33
N PRO A 93 -14.16 1.65 4.81
CA PRO A 93 -15.34 0.96 4.29
C PRO A 93 -15.64 1.41 2.86
N VAL A 94 -16.10 0.48 2.04
CA VAL A 94 -16.56 0.75 0.68
C VAL A 94 -18.04 0.38 0.60
N GLU A 95 -18.90 1.34 0.33
CA GLU A 95 -20.32 1.09 0.26
C GLU A 95 -20.70 0.27 -0.96
N LYS A 96 -20.16 0.64 -2.11
CA LYS A 96 -20.49 -0.01 -3.38
C LYS A 96 -19.30 0.00 -4.31
N ALA A 97 -19.21 -1.03 -5.14
CA ALA A 97 -18.30 -1.10 -6.26
C ALA A 97 -19.06 -1.65 -7.47
N TYR A 98 -18.71 -1.17 -8.64
CA TYR A 98 -19.29 -1.64 -9.90
C TYR A 98 -18.18 -2.07 -10.84
N THR A 99 -18.35 -3.20 -11.47
CA THR A 99 -17.46 -3.64 -12.56
C THR A 99 -17.95 -2.99 -13.84
N ILE A 100 -17.12 -2.15 -14.46
CA ILE A 100 -17.52 -1.38 -15.63
C ILE A 100 -17.91 -2.29 -16.80
N SER A 101 -17.11 -3.33 -17.05
CA SER A 101 -17.35 -4.22 -18.19
C SER A 101 -18.69 -4.94 -18.14
N SER A 102 -19.16 -5.32 -16.95
CA SER A 102 -20.44 -6.01 -16.78
C SER A 102 -21.58 -5.07 -16.40
N ALA A 103 -21.26 -3.84 -16.01
CA ALA A 103 -22.19 -2.84 -15.46
C ALA A 103 -22.92 -3.34 -14.20
N LYS A 104 -22.33 -4.32 -13.49
CA LYS A 104 -22.94 -4.95 -12.32
C LYS A 104 -22.22 -4.57 -11.04
N PRO A 105 -22.96 -4.49 -9.90
CA PRO A 105 -22.31 -4.30 -8.60
C PRO A 105 -21.53 -5.54 -8.17
N GLY A 106 -20.55 -5.30 -7.29
CA GLY A 106 -19.70 -6.33 -6.74
C GLY A 106 -18.28 -6.27 -7.29
N LEU A 107 -17.44 -7.11 -6.71
CA LEU A 107 -16.04 -7.21 -7.10
C LEU A 107 -15.82 -8.18 -8.25
#